data_6c5fbbb47797d761a0e5fc72e14e729c
#
_entry.id   6c5fbbb47797d761a0e5fc72e14e729c
#
_cell.length_a   1.000
_cell.length_b   1.000
_cell.length_c   1.000
_cell.angle_alpha   90.00
_cell.angle_beta   90.00
_cell.angle_gamma   90.00
#
_symmetry.space_group_name_H-M   'P 1'
#
loop_
_entity.id
_entity.type
_entity.pdbx_description
1 polymer ?
#
loop_
_entity_poly.entity_id
_entity_poly.type
_entity_poly.pdbx_seq_one_letter_code
_entity_poly.pdbx_strand_id
1 'polypeptide(L)'
;MTIQLPDNFYDQLYIGLNYFCRHYREGKPIESDEYEDEYEDCIQFSGDYCAEVSLDVVVVCEWQDDSFDHEFGTREDPCKGYYTSGVKVEKIRSIKVYDEDDNEIPFEYDRKRIEDIKLTLN
;
A
#
# COMPACT_ATOMS: atom_id res chain seq x y z
N MET A 1 21.63 -17.78 -12.61
CA MET A 1 21.00 -18.27 -11.37
C MET A 1 19.74 -17.46 -11.08
N THR A 2 18.64 -18.14 -10.79
CA THR A 2 17.36 -17.50 -10.50
C THR A 2 17.14 -17.54 -9.00
N ILE A 3 16.82 -16.38 -8.41
CA ILE A 3 16.52 -16.32 -6.98
C ILE A 3 15.01 -16.34 -6.77
N GLN A 4 14.59 -16.75 -5.59
CA GLN A 4 13.20 -16.63 -5.17
C GLN A 4 13.08 -15.50 -4.17
N LEU A 5 12.03 -14.70 -4.30
CA LEU A 5 11.80 -13.63 -3.35
C LEU A 5 11.42 -14.23 -1.99
N PRO A 6 12.13 -13.86 -0.93
CA PRO A 6 11.88 -14.45 0.40
C PRO A 6 10.66 -13.82 1.06
N ASP A 7 10.22 -14.43 2.17
CA ASP A 7 9.10 -13.89 2.94
C ASP A 7 9.33 -12.45 3.36
N ASN A 8 10.57 -12.08 3.66
CA ASN A 8 10.93 -10.73 4.02
C ASN A 8 10.52 -9.70 2.97
N PHE A 9 10.62 -10.06 1.69
CA PHE A 9 10.18 -9.18 0.61
C PHE A 9 8.69 -8.87 0.74
N TYR A 10 7.87 -9.91 0.92
CA TYR A 10 6.42 -9.74 1.01
C TYR A 10 6.03 -8.98 2.27
N ASP A 11 6.73 -9.24 3.37
CA ASP A 11 6.49 -8.53 4.62
C ASP A 11 6.77 -7.04 4.48
N GLN A 12 7.86 -6.69 3.83
CA GLN A 12 8.21 -5.29 3.60
C GLN A 12 7.25 -4.61 2.63
N LEU A 13 6.80 -5.34 1.60
CA LEU A 13 5.79 -4.81 0.68
C LEU A 13 4.49 -4.52 1.43
N TYR A 14 4.09 -5.42 2.31
CA TYR A 14 2.90 -5.24 3.13
C TYR A 14 3.01 -4.01 4.03
N ILE A 15 4.16 -3.84 4.67
CA ILE A 15 4.42 -2.68 5.52
C ILE A 15 4.36 -1.39 4.71
N GLY A 16 4.96 -1.40 3.52
CA GLY A 16 4.96 -0.23 2.64
C GLY A 16 3.56 0.15 2.19
N LEU A 17 2.74 -0.83 1.83
CA LEU A 17 1.35 -0.59 1.44
C LEU A 17 0.53 -0.06 2.61
N ASN A 18 0.77 -0.58 3.82
CA ASN A 18 0.10 -0.10 5.02
C ASN A 18 0.43 1.38 5.26
N TYR A 19 1.70 1.74 5.18
CA TYR A 19 2.14 3.12 5.32
C TYR A 19 1.50 4.01 4.25
N PHE A 20 1.52 3.57 3.00
CA PHE A 20 0.91 4.28 1.88
C PHE A 20 -0.56 4.56 2.15
N CYS A 21 -1.29 3.55 2.62
CA CYS A 21 -2.70 3.69 2.90
C CYS A 21 -2.98 4.66 4.06
N ARG A 22 -2.20 4.55 5.14
CA ARG A 22 -2.37 5.40 6.32
C ARG A 22 -2.12 6.87 6.04
N HIS A 23 -1.24 7.17 5.10
CA HIS A 23 -0.86 8.54 4.76
C HIS A 23 -1.45 9.00 3.45
N TYR A 24 -2.37 8.21 2.90
CA TYR A 24 -2.99 8.55 1.63
C TYR A 24 -3.80 9.82 1.77
N ARG A 25 -3.61 10.75 0.82
CA ARG A 25 -4.32 12.02 0.82
C ARG A 25 -4.14 12.84 2.10
N GLU A 26 -3.01 12.68 2.77
CA GLU A 26 -2.72 13.44 3.98
C GLU A 26 -2.81 14.94 3.69
N GLY A 27 -3.62 15.64 4.47
CA GLY A 27 -3.83 17.07 4.29
C GLY A 27 -4.74 17.43 3.12
N LYS A 28 -5.34 16.45 2.44
CA LYS A 28 -6.23 16.67 1.30
C LYS A 28 -7.58 16.03 1.56
N PRO A 29 -8.66 16.62 1.04
CA PRO A 29 -9.98 16.03 1.22
C PRO A 29 -10.12 14.73 0.43
N ILE A 30 -10.84 13.79 1.01
CA ILE A 30 -11.22 12.55 0.36
C ILE A 30 -12.71 12.64 0.03
N GLU A 31 -13.04 12.46 -1.23
CA GLU A 31 -14.39 12.70 -1.73
C GLU A 31 -15.05 11.46 -2.33
N SER A 32 -14.39 10.31 -2.30
CA SER A 32 -14.90 9.09 -2.93
C SER A 32 -14.61 7.87 -2.07
N ASP A 33 -15.39 6.80 -2.27
CA ASP A 33 -15.21 5.54 -1.57
C ASP A 33 -13.98 4.77 -2.04
N GLU A 34 -13.55 5.01 -3.27
CA GLU A 34 -12.41 4.29 -3.84
C GLU A 34 -11.58 5.20 -4.71
N TYR A 35 -10.28 5.00 -4.66
CA TYR A 35 -9.34 5.68 -5.54
C TYR A 35 -8.43 4.65 -6.18
N GLU A 36 -8.31 4.71 -7.48
CA GLU A 36 -7.31 3.94 -8.21
C GLU A 36 -6.01 4.73 -8.24
N ASP A 37 -4.91 4.08 -7.90
CA ASP A 37 -3.63 4.75 -7.86
C ASP A 37 -2.51 3.75 -8.15
N GLU A 38 -1.31 4.26 -8.30
CA GLU A 38 -0.13 3.46 -8.51
C GLU A 38 0.71 3.47 -7.23
N TYR A 39 1.18 2.30 -6.82
CA TYR A 39 2.10 2.18 -5.70
C TYR A 39 3.45 1.76 -6.25
N GLU A 40 4.48 2.53 -5.95
CA GLU A 40 5.84 2.21 -6.33
C GLU A 40 6.72 2.16 -5.09
N ASP A 41 7.59 1.16 -5.04
CA ASP A 41 8.47 0.98 -3.89
C ASP A 41 9.77 0.33 -4.35
N CYS A 42 10.82 0.61 -3.62
CA CYS A 42 12.11 -0.04 -3.77
C CYS A 42 12.40 -0.78 -2.47
N ILE A 43 12.32 -2.09 -2.50
CA ILE A 43 12.43 -2.93 -1.31
C ILE A 43 13.79 -3.61 -1.28
N GLN A 44 14.60 -3.25 -0.31
CA GLN A 44 15.87 -3.94 -0.09
C GLN A 44 15.62 -5.09 0.87
N PHE A 45 15.38 -6.27 0.32
CA PHE A 45 15.03 -7.44 1.10
C PHE A 45 16.24 -8.26 1.58
N SER A 46 17.41 -7.89 1.10
CA SER A 46 18.67 -8.42 1.61
C SER A 46 19.78 -7.39 1.37
N GLY A 47 20.95 -7.61 1.94
CA GLY A 47 22.08 -6.72 1.74
C GLY A 47 22.54 -6.67 0.28
N ASP A 48 22.25 -7.71 -0.48
CA ASP A 48 22.77 -7.89 -1.84
C ASP A 48 21.73 -7.57 -2.92
N TYR A 49 20.45 -7.50 -2.57
CA TYR A 49 19.38 -7.41 -3.56
C TYR A 49 18.34 -6.37 -3.20
N CYS A 50 17.87 -5.69 -4.24
CA CYS A 50 16.80 -4.72 -4.13
C CYS A 50 15.76 -5.00 -5.22
N ALA A 51 14.48 -4.88 -4.87
CA ALA A 51 13.39 -5.07 -5.81
C ALA A 51 12.67 -3.75 -6.05
N GLU A 52 12.46 -3.40 -7.32
CA GLU A 52 11.59 -2.30 -7.70
C GLU A 52 10.22 -2.87 -8.02
N VAL A 53 9.22 -2.38 -7.33
CA VAL A 53 7.84 -2.88 -7.44
C VAL A 53 6.94 -1.76 -7.90
N SER A 54 6.11 -2.04 -8.90
CA SER A 54 5.08 -1.11 -9.35
C SER A 54 3.75 -1.87 -9.44
N LEU A 55 2.77 -1.40 -8.72
CA LEU A 55 1.46 -2.04 -8.60
C LEU A 55 0.35 -1.03 -8.89
N ASP A 56 -0.73 -1.51 -9.49
CA ASP A 56 -1.98 -0.78 -9.50
C ASP A 56 -2.76 -1.18 -8.25
N VAL A 57 -3.17 -0.20 -7.48
CA VAL A 57 -3.86 -0.43 -6.22
C VAL A 57 -5.16 0.35 -6.18
N VAL A 58 -6.08 -0.13 -5.35
CA VAL A 58 -7.32 0.59 -5.06
C VAL A 58 -7.30 0.92 -3.58
N VAL A 59 -7.34 2.21 -3.28
CA VAL A 59 -7.45 2.69 -1.91
C VAL A 59 -8.93 2.75 -1.57
N VAL A 60 -9.32 2.03 -0.55
CA VAL A 60 -10.71 1.96 -0.10
C VAL A 60 -10.93 2.99 0.99
N CYS A 61 -12.00 3.76 0.87
CA CYS A 61 -12.36 4.79 1.82
C CYS A 61 -13.78 4.56 2.30
N GLU A 62 -14.05 4.95 3.53
CA GLU A 62 -15.38 4.80 4.10
C GLU A 62 -15.89 6.14 4.59
N TRP A 63 -17.18 6.34 4.45
CA TRP A 63 -17.83 7.53 4.98
C TRP A 63 -18.02 7.36 6.49
N GLN A 64 -17.64 8.40 7.20
CA GLN A 64 -17.81 8.43 8.65
C GLN A 64 -18.65 9.64 9.03
N ASP A 65 -19.64 9.39 9.88
CA ASP A 65 -20.45 10.45 10.45
C ASP A 65 -20.58 10.21 11.95
N ASP A 66 -19.65 10.78 12.70
CA ASP A 66 -19.61 10.65 14.16
C ASP A 66 -20.21 11.86 14.85
N SER A 67 -21.23 12.44 14.24
CA SER A 67 -21.84 13.66 14.78
C SER A 67 -22.38 13.50 16.20
N PHE A 68 -22.66 12.28 16.61
CA PHE A 68 -23.11 12.01 17.99
C PHE A 68 -22.05 12.30 19.03
N ASP A 69 -20.80 12.15 18.66
CA ASP A 69 -19.68 12.36 19.56
C ASP A 69 -19.45 13.84 19.83
N HIS A 70 -20.13 14.69 19.09
CA HIS A 70 -19.93 16.13 19.20
C HIS A 70 -20.75 16.80 20.29
N GLU A 71 -21.56 16.06 20.98
CA GLU A 71 -22.29 16.66 22.11
C GLU A 71 -21.34 17.12 23.21
N PHE A 72 -20.16 16.53 23.29
CA PHE A 72 -19.14 16.90 24.27
C PHE A 72 -17.91 17.56 23.66
N GLY A 73 -17.86 17.60 22.33
CA GLY A 73 -16.68 18.07 21.63
C GLY A 73 -16.88 19.41 21.00
N THR A 74 -15.86 19.81 20.26
CA THR A 74 -15.93 21.04 19.48
C THR A 74 -16.70 20.79 18.21
N ARG A 75 -17.43 21.77 17.78
CA ARG A 75 -18.17 21.69 16.53
C ARG A 75 -17.38 22.14 15.34
N GLU A 76 -16.18 22.58 15.60
CA GLU A 76 -15.30 23.11 14.57
C GLU A 76 -14.65 22.00 13.77
N ASP A 77 -14.66 20.78 14.31
CA ASP A 77 -14.05 19.63 13.68
C ASP A 77 -15.05 18.48 13.64
N PRO A 78 -16.08 18.56 12.80
CA PRO A 78 -17.07 17.50 12.69
C PRO A 78 -16.41 16.26 12.09
N CYS A 79 -16.57 15.12 12.74
CA CYS A 79 -16.03 13.86 12.27
C CYS A 79 -16.89 13.29 11.15
N LYS A 80 -17.14 14.10 10.14
CA LYS A 80 -17.86 13.69 8.94
C LYS A 80 -16.94 13.71 7.75
N GLY A 81 -17.04 12.69 6.94
CA GLY A 81 -16.29 12.63 5.72
C GLY A 81 -15.75 11.24 5.46
N TYR A 82 -14.99 11.13 4.39
CA TYR A 82 -14.34 9.88 4.05
C TYR A 82 -12.99 9.78 4.72
N TYR A 83 -12.63 8.58 5.12
CA TYR A 83 -11.29 8.26 5.60
C TYR A 83 -10.81 7.00 4.93
N THR A 84 -9.49 6.83 4.83
CA THR A 84 -8.92 5.62 4.24
C THR A 84 -9.11 4.45 5.19
N SER A 85 -9.72 3.39 4.71
CA SER A 85 -9.99 2.20 5.51
C SER A 85 -9.17 1.00 5.09
N GLY A 86 -8.61 1.02 3.88
CA GLY A 86 -7.82 -0.09 3.41
C GLY A 86 -7.24 0.16 2.02
N VAL A 87 -6.47 -0.81 1.57
CA VAL A 87 -5.92 -0.81 0.22
C VAL A 87 -5.88 -2.24 -0.27
N LYS A 88 -6.15 -2.45 -1.55
CA LYS A 88 -6.03 -3.75 -2.19
C LYS A 88 -5.21 -3.63 -3.46
N VAL A 89 -4.47 -4.68 -3.77
CA VAL A 89 -3.72 -4.75 -5.02
C VAL A 89 -4.67 -5.17 -6.12
N GLU A 90 -4.73 -4.39 -7.18
CA GLU A 90 -5.55 -4.71 -8.33
C GLU A 90 -4.75 -5.46 -9.39
N LYS A 91 -3.52 -4.99 -9.66
CA LYS A 91 -2.69 -5.55 -10.71
C LYS A 91 -1.21 -5.31 -10.41
N ILE A 92 -0.39 -6.27 -10.76
CA ILE A 92 1.07 -6.10 -10.73
C ILE A 92 1.49 -5.50 -12.07
N ARG A 93 2.07 -4.31 -12.05
CA ARG A 93 2.54 -3.67 -13.28
C ARG A 93 3.93 -4.17 -13.66
N SER A 94 4.86 -4.12 -12.72
CA SER A 94 6.20 -4.64 -12.94
C SER A 94 6.89 -4.92 -11.62
N ILE A 95 7.78 -5.89 -11.66
CA ILE A 95 8.70 -6.17 -10.56
C ILE A 95 10.04 -6.46 -11.21
N LYS A 96 11.09 -5.78 -10.74
CA LYS A 96 12.45 -6.00 -11.20
C LYS A 96 13.35 -6.14 -10.00
N VAL A 97 14.31 -7.04 -10.09
CA VAL A 97 15.26 -7.28 -9.00
C VAL A 97 16.67 -6.97 -9.50
N TYR A 98 17.42 -6.26 -8.69
CA TYR A 98 18.78 -5.84 -8.99
C TYR A 98 19.72 -6.33 -7.92
N ASP A 99 20.95 -6.66 -8.33
CA ASP A 99 22.00 -7.00 -7.39
C ASP A 99 22.72 -5.73 -6.88
N GLU A 100 23.75 -5.90 -6.07
CA GLU A 100 24.48 -4.78 -5.49
C GLU A 100 25.22 -3.93 -6.53
N ASP A 101 25.45 -4.47 -7.73
CA ASP A 101 26.07 -3.77 -8.84
C ASP A 101 25.05 -3.16 -9.80
N ASP A 102 23.77 -3.10 -9.40
CA ASP A 102 22.68 -2.60 -10.22
C ASP A 102 22.41 -3.41 -11.49
N ASN A 103 22.78 -4.68 -11.49
CA ASN A 103 22.45 -5.57 -12.59
C ASN A 103 21.11 -6.21 -12.36
N GLU A 104 20.23 -6.15 -13.36
CA GLU A 104 18.94 -6.83 -13.29
C GLU A 104 19.15 -8.34 -13.32
N ILE A 105 18.56 -9.03 -12.37
CA ILE A 105 18.72 -10.47 -12.24
C ILE A 105 17.38 -11.19 -12.38
N PRO A 106 17.38 -12.43 -12.87
CA PRO A 106 16.16 -13.23 -12.93
C PRO A 106 15.71 -13.64 -11.54
N PHE A 107 14.41 -13.72 -11.35
CA PHE A 107 13.84 -14.08 -10.05
C PHE A 107 12.48 -14.76 -10.25
N GLU A 108 12.05 -15.45 -9.20
CA GLU A 108 10.73 -16.03 -9.11
C GLU A 108 10.02 -15.50 -7.88
N TYR A 109 8.72 -15.33 -7.99
CA TYR A 109 7.92 -14.85 -6.87
C TYR A 109 6.53 -15.46 -6.91
N ASP A 110 5.86 -15.44 -5.76
CA ASP A 110 4.49 -15.91 -5.66
C ASP A 110 3.55 -14.75 -6.03
N ARG A 111 3.13 -14.74 -7.28
CA ARG A 111 2.26 -13.71 -7.82
C ARG A 111 0.98 -13.57 -7.02
N LYS A 112 0.42 -14.70 -6.60
CA LYS A 112 -0.84 -14.71 -5.87
C LYS A 112 -0.72 -14.04 -4.51
N ARG A 113 0.42 -14.19 -3.84
CA ARG A 113 0.65 -13.53 -2.56
C ARG A 113 0.56 -12.01 -2.68
N ILE A 114 0.95 -11.47 -3.82
CA ILE A 114 0.87 -10.02 -4.06
C ILE A 114 -0.53 -9.64 -4.52
N GLU A 115 -1.10 -10.38 -5.47
CA GLU A 115 -2.42 -10.07 -6.01
C GLU A 115 -3.53 -10.18 -4.97
N ASP A 116 -3.36 -11.03 -3.98
CA ASP A 116 -4.34 -11.24 -2.93
C ASP A 116 -4.17 -10.30 -1.74
N ILE A 117 -3.22 -9.37 -1.79
CA ILE A 117 -3.03 -8.42 -0.70
C ILE A 117 -4.25 -7.53 -0.57
N LYS A 118 -4.82 -7.55 0.61
CA LYS A 118 -5.93 -6.69 0.97
C LYS A 118 -5.72 -6.25 2.41
N LEU A 119 -5.44 -4.98 2.59
CA LEU A 119 -5.19 -4.39 3.89
C LEU A 119 -6.42 -3.66 4.39
N THR A 120 -6.72 -3.84 5.66
CA THR A 120 -7.77 -3.08 6.32
C THR A 120 -7.15 -2.36 7.50
N LEU A 121 -7.38 -1.05 7.56
CA LEU A 121 -6.93 -0.23 8.68
C LEU A 121 -7.98 -0.28 9.78
N ASN A 122 -7.52 -0.42 10.98
CA ASN A 122 -8.40 -0.43 12.16
C ASN A 122 -8.09 0.76 13.06
#